data_926b7810f5186c2bb2935be72812816b
#
_entry.id   926b7810f5186c2bb2935be72812816b
#
_cell.length_a   1.000
_cell.length_b   1.000
_cell.length_c   1.000
_cell.angle_alpha   90.00
_cell.angle_beta   90.00
_cell.angle_gamma   90.00
#
_symmetry.space_group_name_H-M   'P 1'
#
loop_
_entity.id
_entity.type
_entity.pdbx_description
1 polymer ?
#
loop_
_entity_poly.entity_id
_entity_poly.type
_entity_poly.pdbx_seq_one_letter_code
_entity_poly.pdbx_strand_id
1 'polypeptide(L)'
;PNLIEVQKDSYKWFLDEGLKEAFADISPITDYSGHLSLEFVDFTLCEDDVKYTIPECKERDATYAAPLKVKVRLHNKETDEINEHEIFMGDLPLMTETGTFVINGAERVIVSQLVRSPGIYYGIAHDKVGKTLYSCTVIPNRGAWLEYETDSNDVFSVRVDRTRKVPITVLLRALGVGTNQQIIDMFGEEPKIMASLQKDPAITEREPQGSFEAGLLELYKKIRPGEPLSVESAESLITAMFFDPRRYDLAKVGRYKFNKKLALKNRINGQVLAEDVLDPSTGEVLAEAGTTVTRELADQIQNAAVPFVWIQTETRNTKVLSSMMVDIRSWIPEIEDPESIGIHELVYYPVLAQIMEEYTTLEDRIEAIKREITDLIPKHITKEDIFASINYNM
;
A
#
# COMPACT_ATOMS: atom_id res chain seq x y z
N PRO A 1 -20.08 -20.91 27.18
CA PRO A 1 -19.29 -20.47 26.04
C PRO A 1 -18.00 -21.28 25.94
N ASN A 2 -17.61 -21.61 24.71
CA ASN A 2 -16.37 -22.32 24.45
C ASN A 2 -15.20 -21.31 24.38
N LEU A 3 -14.36 -21.27 25.39
CA LEU A 3 -13.26 -20.30 25.49
C LEU A 3 -12.09 -20.57 24.55
N ILE A 4 -12.03 -21.76 23.96
CA ILE A 4 -10.98 -22.15 23.00
C ILE A 4 -11.47 -22.15 21.54
N GLU A 5 -12.68 -21.70 21.29
CA GLU A 5 -13.27 -21.64 19.95
C GLU A 5 -12.45 -20.77 19.00
N VAL A 6 -11.97 -19.61 19.47
CA VAL A 6 -11.13 -18.69 18.69
C VAL A 6 -9.88 -19.36 18.15
N GLN A 7 -9.17 -20.15 18.98
CA GLN A 7 -7.96 -20.87 18.56
C GLN A 7 -8.30 -21.96 17.55
N LYS A 8 -9.35 -22.74 17.80
CA LYS A 8 -9.77 -23.82 16.91
C LYS A 8 -10.24 -23.31 15.54
N ASP A 9 -11.07 -22.27 15.53
CA ASP A 9 -11.59 -21.69 14.29
C ASP A 9 -10.46 -21.03 13.49
N SER A 10 -9.54 -20.35 14.14
CA SER A 10 -8.38 -19.76 13.50
C SER A 10 -7.46 -20.81 12.85
N TYR A 11 -7.21 -21.91 13.52
CA TYR A 11 -6.40 -23.00 12.98
C TYR A 11 -7.10 -23.70 11.83
N LYS A 12 -8.40 -23.96 11.96
CA LYS A 12 -9.21 -24.50 10.86
C LYS A 12 -9.18 -23.60 9.63
N TRP A 13 -9.39 -22.31 9.81
CA TRP A 13 -9.27 -21.32 8.72
C TRP A 13 -7.87 -21.36 8.08
N PHE A 14 -6.82 -21.45 8.91
CA PHE A 14 -5.45 -21.53 8.42
C PHE A 14 -5.23 -22.74 7.50
N LEU A 15 -5.74 -23.91 7.87
CA LEU A 15 -5.64 -25.12 7.05
C LEU A 15 -6.52 -25.07 5.78
N ASP A 16 -7.73 -24.52 5.91
CA ASP A 16 -8.71 -24.51 4.79
C ASP A 16 -8.40 -23.39 3.78
N GLU A 17 -8.02 -22.21 4.24
CA GLU A 17 -7.88 -21.01 3.42
C GLU A 17 -6.50 -20.35 3.53
N GLY A 18 -5.96 -20.22 4.73
CA GLY A 18 -4.75 -19.44 4.98
C GLY A 18 -3.51 -20.00 4.27
N LEU A 19 -3.34 -21.30 4.20
CA LEU A 19 -2.25 -21.93 3.44
C LEU A 19 -2.38 -21.68 1.93
N LYS A 20 -3.59 -21.74 1.41
CA LYS A 20 -3.86 -21.44 -0.01
C LYS A 20 -3.50 -20.00 -0.34
N GLU A 21 -3.91 -19.05 0.50
CA GLU A 21 -3.55 -17.64 0.35
C GLU A 21 -2.03 -17.43 0.40
N ALA A 22 -1.35 -18.07 1.34
CA ALA A 22 0.10 -17.95 1.49
C ALA A 22 0.86 -18.47 0.26
N PHE A 23 0.47 -19.62 -0.29
CA PHE A 23 1.07 -20.14 -1.51
C PHE A 23 0.72 -19.33 -2.75
N ALA A 24 -0.50 -18.81 -2.85
CA ALA A 24 -0.91 -17.93 -3.94
C ALA A 24 -0.15 -16.60 -3.95
N ASP A 25 0.18 -16.04 -2.79
CA ASP A 25 0.95 -14.81 -2.68
C ASP A 25 2.41 -14.96 -3.17
N ILE A 26 2.98 -16.15 -3.01
CA ILE A 26 4.36 -16.44 -3.42
C ILE A 26 4.42 -16.89 -4.88
N SER A 27 3.39 -17.57 -5.37
CA SER A 27 3.34 -18.15 -6.72
C SER A 27 2.91 -17.10 -7.77
N PRO A 28 3.49 -17.11 -8.97
CA PRO A 28 4.64 -17.89 -9.40
C PRO A 28 5.98 -17.24 -9.02
N ILE A 29 7.00 -18.06 -8.82
CA ILE A 29 8.39 -17.60 -8.70
C ILE A 29 9.06 -17.71 -10.06
N THR A 30 9.52 -16.60 -10.60
CA THR A 30 10.20 -16.54 -11.90
C THR A 30 11.67 -16.26 -11.73
N ASP A 31 12.48 -16.76 -12.65
CA ASP A 31 13.89 -16.41 -12.70
C ASP A 31 14.11 -14.98 -13.24
N TYR A 32 15.36 -14.50 -13.20
CA TYR A 32 15.73 -13.16 -13.69
C TYR A 32 15.38 -12.94 -15.16
N SER A 33 15.55 -13.98 -15.99
CA SER A 33 15.26 -13.92 -17.42
C SER A 33 13.78 -14.10 -17.76
N GLY A 34 12.98 -14.58 -16.82
CA GLY A 34 11.56 -14.89 -17.00
C GLY A 34 11.26 -16.17 -17.79
N HIS A 35 12.31 -16.98 -18.07
CA HIS A 35 12.19 -18.23 -18.82
C HIS A 35 11.72 -19.41 -17.95
N LEU A 36 12.08 -19.41 -16.68
CA LEU A 36 11.66 -20.43 -15.71
C LEU A 36 10.60 -19.88 -14.78
N SER A 37 9.52 -20.61 -14.59
CA SER A 37 8.43 -20.29 -13.68
C SER A 37 8.13 -21.47 -12.78
N LEU A 38 8.17 -21.27 -11.47
CA LEU A 38 7.81 -22.25 -10.46
C LEU A 38 6.48 -21.86 -9.84
N GLU A 39 5.49 -22.71 -9.95
CA GLU A 39 4.16 -22.51 -9.37
C GLU A 39 3.90 -23.51 -8.25
N PHE A 40 3.30 -23.04 -7.18
CA PHE A 40 2.73 -23.87 -6.13
C PHE A 40 1.27 -24.19 -6.50
N VAL A 41 1.02 -25.44 -6.91
CA VAL A 41 -0.28 -25.84 -7.45
C VAL A 41 -1.25 -26.23 -6.34
N ASP A 42 -0.79 -27.06 -5.42
CA ASP A 42 -1.60 -27.60 -4.34
C ASP A 42 -0.71 -28.04 -3.17
N PHE A 43 -1.33 -28.34 -2.03
CA PHE A 43 -0.62 -28.86 -0.87
C PHE A 43 -1.43 -29.99 -0.22
N THR A 44 -0.74 -30.88 0.48
CA THR A 44 -1.32 -31.96 1.26
C THR A 44 -0.68 -32.01 2.63
N LEU A 45 -1.49 -31.94 3.67
CA LEU A 45 -1.06 -32.20 5.04
C LEU A 45 -1.25 -33.68 5.34
N CYS A 46 -0.15 -34.40 5.53
CA CYS A 46 -0.15 -35.85 5.72
C CYS A 46 -0.41 -36.19 7.19
N GLU A 47 -1.66 -36.06 7.65
CA GLU A 47 -2.04 -36.31 9.04
C GLU A 47 -1.88 -37.78 9.44
N ASP A 48 -1.91 -38.70 8.48
CA ASP A 48 -1.69 -40.13 8.70
C ASP A 48 -0.21 -40.49 8.94
N ASP A 49 0.71 -39.62 8.53
CA ASP A 49 2.16 -39.81 8.65
C ASP A 49 2.74 -39.16 9.92
N VAL A 50 1.94 -38.96 10.94
CA VAL A 50 2.40 -38.42 12.22
C VAL A 50 3.35 -39.41 12.89
N LYS A 51 4.56 -38.96 13.17
CA LYS A 51 5.65 -39.81 13.70
C LYS A 51 5.40 -40.30 15.13
N TYR A 52 4.84 -39.46 15.98
CA TYR A 52 4.57 -39.73 17.37
C TYR A 52 3.17 -39.26 17.78
N THR A 53 2.55 -40.01 18.68
CA THR A 53 1.30 -39.58 19.33
C THR A 53 1.56 -38.44 20.32
N ILE A 54 0.50 -37.75 20.75
CA ILE A 54 0.61 -36.67 21.74
C ILE A 54 1.34 -37.07 23.02
N PRO A 55 0.99 -38.23 23.68
CA PRO A 55 1.73 -38.70 24.87
C PRO A 55 3.21 -39.00 24.59
N GLU A 56 3.50 -39.63 23.45
CA GLU A 56 4.87 -39.93 23.03
C GLU A 56 5.72 -38.67 22.80
N CYS A 57 5.09 -37.63 22.20
CA CYS A 57 5.76 -36.31 22.01
C CYS A 57 6.14 -35.68 23.36
N LYS A 58 5.27 -35.80 24.36
CA LYS A 58 5.54 -35.27 25.71
C LYS A 58 6.66 -36.06 26.43
N GLU A 59 6.73 -37.36 26.25
CA GLU A 59 7.78 -38.19 26.83
C GLU A 59 9.14 -38.01 26.14
N ARG A 60 9.14 -37.81 24.85
CA ARG A 60 10.36 -37.73 24.00
C ARG A 60 10.85 -36.33 23.70
N ASP A 61 10.24 -35.30 24.30
CA ASP A 61 10.53 -33.91 24.00
C ASP A 61 10.41 -33.60 22.47
N ALA A 62 9.43 -34.21 21.83
CA ALA A 62 9.18 -34.08 20.41
C ALA A 62 8.01 -33.10 20.09
N THR A 63 7.88 -32.71 18.85
CA THR A 63 6.78 -31.88 18.38
C THR A 63 5.72 -32.75 17.71
N TYR A 64 4.46 -32.55 18.10
CA TYR A 64 3.31 -33.15 17.42
C TYR A 64 3.03 -32.44 16.13
N ALA A 65 3.47 -32.99 15.00
CA ALA A 65 3.43 -32.38 13.70
C ALA A 65 3.18 -33.43 12.61
N ALA A 66 2.66 -32.98 11.49
CA ALA A 66 2.49 -33.78 10.29
C ALA A 66 3.30 -33.21 9.11
N PRO A 67 3.81 -34.04 8.20
CA PRO A 67 4.50 -33.57 7.01
C PRO A 67 3.58 -32.77 6.09
N LEU A 68 4.04 -31.62 5.66
CA LEU A 68 3.40 -30.82 4.61
C LEU A 68 4.12 -31.07 3.30
N LYS A 69 3.40 -31.60 2.33
CA LYS A 69 3.87 -31.82 0.96
C LYS A 69 3.18 -30.84 0.02
N VAL A 70 3.95 -30.27 -0.87
CA VAL A 70 3.47 -29.28 -1.84
C VAL A 70 3.71 -29.77 -3.25
N LYS A 71 2.66 -29.72 -4.05
CA LYS A 71 2.74 -30.00 -5.48
C LYS A 71 3.22 -28.75 -6.20
N VAL A 72 4.40 -28.84 -6.81
CA VAL A 72 5.00 -27.75 -7.57
C VAL A 72 5.04 -28.08 -9.05
N ARG A 73 4.91 -27.03 -9.85
CA ARG A 73 5.01 -27.10 -11.31
C ARG A 73 6.12 -26.17 -11.75
N LEU A 74 7.13 -26.75 -12.41
CA LEU A 74 8.19 -26.00 -13.07
C LEU A 74 7.90 -25.92 -14.56
N HIS A 75 7.71 -24.71 -15.06
CA HIS A 75 7.52 -24.44 -16.47
C HIS A 75 8.77 -23.79 -17.06
N ASN A 76 9.40 -24.45 -18.02
CA ASN A 76 10.47 -23.90 -18.84
C ASN A 76 9.84 -23.36 -20.15
N LYS A 77 9.78 -22.03 -20.27
CA LYS A 77 9.14 -21.36 -21.42
C LYS A 77 9.96 -21.44 -22.71
N GLU A 78 11.26 -21.73 -22.63
CA GLU A 78 12.11 -21.90 -23.82
C GLU A 78 11.86 -23.25 -24.50
N THR A 79 11.74 -24.30 -23.71
CA THR A 79 11.51 -25.67 -24.21
C THR A 79 10.06 -26.08 -24.17
N ASP A 80 9.19 -25.25 -23.55
CA ASP A 80 7.79 -25.53 -23.27
C ASP A 80 7.57 -26.84 -22.49
N GLU A 81 8.55 -27.19 -21.66
CA GLU A 81 8.47 -28.34 -20.77
C GLU A 81 7.81 -27.96 -19.45
N ILE A 82 6.89 -28.81 -19.01
CA ILE A 82 6.20 -28.68 -17.72
C ILE A 82 6.50 -29.92 -16.89
N ASN A 83 7.15 -29.72 -15.75
CA ASN A 83 7.47 -30.77 -14.79
C ASN A 83 6.69 -30.55 -13.50
N GLU A 84 5.96 -31.56 -13.03
CA GLU A 84 5.26 -31.53 -11.77
C GLU A 84 5.91 -32.51 -10.80
N HIS A 85 6.14 -32.04 -9.58
CA HIS A 85 6.69 -32.85 -8.49
C HIS A 85 5.99 -32.50 -7.18
N GLU A 86 5.89 -33.50 -6.32
CA GLU A 86 5.48 -33.30 -4.93
C GLU A 86 6.76 -33.21 -4.08
N ILE A 87 6.91 -32.11 -3.37
CA ILE A 87 8.08 -31.86 -2.52
C ILE A 87 7.68 -31.79 -1.06
N PHE A 88 8.55 -32.26 -0.19
CA PHE A 88 8.43 -32.07 1.25
C PHE A 88 8.80 -30.64 1.62
N MET A 89 7.86 -29.88 2.18
CA MET A 89 8.08 -28.51 2.55
C MET A 89 8.56 -28.37 4.00
N GLY A 90 8.13 -29.26 4.88
CA GLY A 90 8.44 -29.26 6.30
C GLY A 90 7.36 -29.94 7.13
N ASP A 91 7.56 -29.97 8.42
CA ASP A 91 6.57 -30.48 9.37
C ASP A 91 5.74 -29.32 9.91
N LEU A 92 4.42 -29.43 9.79
CA LEU A 92 3.48 -28.46 10.32
C LEU A 92 2.92 -28.93 11.66
N PRO A 93 3.07 -28.16 12.75
CA PRO A 93 2.49 -28.51 14.03
C PRO A 93 0.97 -28.68 13.95
N LEU A 94 0.45 -29.73 14.57
CA LEU A 94 -0.97 -30.02 14.63
C LEU A 94 -1.57 -29.54 15.95
N MET A 95 -2.77 -28.99 15.87
CA MET A 95 -3.54 -28.59 17.04
C MET A 95 -4.17 -29.80 17.71
N THR A 96 -4.09 -29.89 19.04
CA THR A 96 -4.77 -30.89 19.82
C THR A 96 -6.25 -30.54 19.97
N GLU A 97 -7.05 -31.52 20.50
CA GLU A 97 -8.48 -31.29 20.76
C GLU A 97 -8.76 -30.15 21.74
N THR A 98 -7.80 -29.84 22.61
CA THR A 98 -7.90 -28.74 23.60
C THR A 98 -7.43 -27.38 23.07
N GLY A 99 -7.11 -27.27 21.78
CA GLY A 99 -6.66 -26.01 21.16
C GLY A 99 -5.21 -25.66 21.45
N THR A 100 -4.40 -26.63 21.85
CA THR A 100 -2.97 -26.47 22.16
C THR A 100 -2.08 -27.08 21.09
N PHE A 101 -0.79 -26.74 21.14
CA PHE A 101 0.25 -27.37 20.32
C PHE A 101 1.27 -28.02 21.25
N VAL A 102 1.78 -29.18 20.88
CA VAL A 102 2.89 -29.83 21.61
C VAL A 102 4.18 -29.55 20.84
N ILE A 103 5.00 -28.68 21.40
CA ILE A 103 6.27 -28.25 20.81
C ILE A 103 7.41 -28.64 21.75
N ASN A 104 8.31 -29.48 21.26
CA ASN A 104 9.44 -30.02 22.07
C ASN A 104 8.97 -30.60 23.42
N GLY A 105 7.86 -31.31 23.39
CA GLY A 105 7.28 -31.96 24.57
C GLY A 105 6.45 -31.05 25.47
N ALA A 106 6.49 -29.75 25.28
CA ALA A 106 5.73 -28.78 26.06
C ALA A 106 4.41 -28.40 25.34
N GLU A 107 3.32 -28.44 26.06
CA GLU A 107 2.01 -28.01 25.58
C GLU A 107 1.94 -26.49 25.61
N ARG A 108 1.70 -25.89 24.46
CA ARG A 108 1.71 -24.43 24.24
C ARG A 108 0.43 -23.96 23.58
N VAL A 109 0.07 -22.73 23.84
CA VAL A 109 -1.10 -22.05 23.25
C VAL A 109 -0.64 -20.80 22.52
N ILE A 110 -1.19 -20.58 21.33
CA ILE A 110 -1.01 -19.31 20.63
C ILE A 110 -1.99 -18.30 21.21
N VAL A 111 -1.45 -17.26 21.83
CA VAL A 111 -2.25 -16.17 22.40
C VAL A 111 -2.63 -15.19 21.30
N SER A 112 -3.91 -14.91 21.18
CA SER A 112 -4.41 -13.87 20.25
C SER A 112 -3.83 -12.49 20.61
N GLN A 113 -3.32 -11.79 19.61
CA GLN A 113 -2.75 -10.46 19.79
C GLN A 113 -3.56 -9.44 19.01
N LEU A 114 -3.86 -8.32 19.64
CA LEU A 114 -4.47 -7.17 18.99
C LEU A 114 -3.38 -6.32 18.34
N VAL A 115 -3.48 -6.15 17.04
CA VAL A 115 -2.60 -5.28 16.26
C VAL A 115 -3.40 -4.11 15.69
N ARG A 116 -2.74 -2.98 15.46
CA ARG A 116 -3.39 -1.88 14.77
C ARG A 116 -3.71 -2.30 13.34
N SER A 117 -4.94 -2.05 12.91
CA SER A 117 -5.35 -2.31 11.54
C SER A 117 -4.50 -1.51 10.55
N PRO A 118 -4.14 -2.08 9.39
CA PRO A 118 -3.54 -1.30 8.32
C PRO A 118 -4.41 -0.09 7.98
N GLY A 119 -3.79 1.03 7.68
CA GLY A 119 -4.49 2.27 7.35
C GLY A 119 -3.66 3.51 7.60
N ILE A 120 -4.32 4.64 7.55
CA ILE A 120 -3.72 5.95 7.80
C ILE A 120 -4.36 6.59 9.02
N TYR A 121 -3.53 7.07 9.95
CA TYR A 121 -3.94 7.62 11.24
C TYR A 121 -3.42 9.03 11.42
N TYR A 122 -4.31 9.97 11.61
CA TYR A 122 -3.98 11.36 11.87
C TYR A 122 -4.12 11.67 13.36
N GLY A 123 -3.17 12.44 13.88
CA GLY A 123 -3.12 12.86 15.27
C GLY A 123 -2.95 14.36 15.42
N ILE A 124 -3.41 14.86 16.55
CA ILE A 124 -3.25 16.25 16.96
C ILE A 124 -2.54 16.26 18.32
N ALA A 125 -1.50 17.07 18.42
CA ALA A 125 -0.79 17.35 19.67
C ALA A 125 -0.64 18.86 19.86
N HIS A 126 -0.34 19.29 21.07
CA HIS A 126 -0.04 20.67 21.37
C HIS A 126 1.38 20.79 21.92
N ASP A 127 2.09 21.80 21.49
CA ASP A 127 3.39 22.10 22.06
C ASP A 127 3.27 22.81 23.42
N LYS A 128 4.40 23.14 24.04
CA LYS A 128 4.43 23.82 25.35
C LYS A 128 3.83 25.22 25.34
N VAL A 129 3.69 25.83 24.17
CA VAL A 129 3.13 27.16 23.96
C VAL A 129 1.66 27.11 23.58
N GLY A 130 1.12 25.91 23.36
CA GLY A 130 -0.27 25.69 22.96
C GLY A 130 -0.49 25.67 21.44
N LYS A 131 0.56 25.72 20.63
CA LYS A 131 0.45 25.59 19.18
C LYS A 131 0.01 24.16 18.79
N THR A 132 -0.98 24.07 17.94
CA THR A 132 -1.47 22.78 17.42
C THR A 132 -0.46 22.20 16.44
N LEU A 133 -0.05 20.95 16.68
CA LEU A 133 0.85 20.19 15.85
C LEU A 133 0.10 18.98 15.28
N TYR A 134 0.28 18.74 14.00
CA TYR A 134 -0.37 17.63 13.30
C TYR A 134 0.63 16.53 13.00
N SER A 135 0.16 15.30 13.12
CA SER A 135 0.95 14.11 12.80
C SER A 135 0.13 13.13 11.98
N CYS A 136 0.81 12.23 11.31
CA CYS A 136 0.18 11.15 10.57
C CYS A 136 1.06 9.91 10.63
N THR A 137 0.44 8.75 10.79
CA THR A 137 1.12 7.46 10.72
C THR A 137 0.44 6.59 9.66
N VAL A 138 1.22 6.17 8.69
CA VAL A 138 0.81 5.21 7.66
C VAL A 138 1.27 3.83 8.08
N ILE A 139 0.34 2.93 8.34
CA ILE A 139 0.60 1.58 8.81
C ILE A 139 0.17 0.59 7.74
N PRO A 140 1.09 -0.13 7.09
CA PRO A 140 0.75 -1.25 6.21
C PRO A 140 0.48 -2.53 7.02
N ASN A 141 -0.12 -3.52 6.39
CA ASN A 141 -0.18 -4.88 6.92
C ASN A 141 1.22 -5.53 6.92
N ARG A 142 1.97 -5.29 5.85
CA ARG A 142 3.38 -5.70 5.69
C ARG A 142 4.13 -4.59 4.97
N GLY A 143 5.25 -4.15 5.52
CA GLY A 143 6.09 -3.11 4.92
C GLY A 143 6.54 -2.04 5.89
N ALA A 144 7.22 -1.04 5.37
CA ALA A 144 7.75 0.09 6.14
C ALA A 144 6.65 1.08 6.53
N TRP A 145 6.71 1.56 7.77
CA TRP A 145 5.83 2.63 8.24
C TRP A 145 6.32 3.98 7.74
N LEU A 146 5.38 4.88 7.48
CA LEU A 146 5.65 6.31 7.28
C LEU A 146 5.03 7.08 8.44
N GLU A 147 5.84 7.90 9.10
CA GLU A 147 5.39 8.75 10.19
C GLU A 147 5.69 10.21 9.83
N TYR A 148 4.64 11.02 9.74
CA TYR A 148 4.76 12.45 9.48
C TYR A 148 4.58 13.24 10.78
N GLU A 149 5.42 14.24 10.99
CA GLU A 149 5.36 15.12 12.15
C GLU A 149 5.57 16.58 11.73
N THR A 150 4.81 17.47 12.34
CA THR A 150 5.05 18.92 12.24
C THR A 150 5.69 19.40 13.54
N ASP A 151 6.77 20.15 13.46
CA ASP A 151 7.38 20.77 14.63
C ASP A 151 6.83 22.18 14.90
N SER A 152 7.28 22.81 16.00
CA SER A 152 6.87 24.15 16.38
C SER A 152 7.26 25.25 15.37
N ASN A 153 8.22 24.98 14.50
CA ASN A 153 8.67 25.88 13.43
C ASN A 153 7.97 25.62 12.08
N ASP A 154 6.89 24.85 12.07
CA ASP A 154 6.15 24.42 10.87
C ASP A 154 6.96 23.53 9.91
N VAL A 155 8.10 23.02 10.33
CA VAL A 155 8.85 22.04 9.54
C VAL A 155 8.11 20.71 9.57
N PHE A 156 7.70 20.26 8.40
CA PHE A 156 7.03 18.99 8.21
C PHE A 156 8.06 17.92 7.86
N SER A 157 8.18 16.92 8.72
CA SER A 157 9.21 15.89 8.63
C SER A 157 8.59 14.51 8.47
N VAL A 158 9.34 13.62 7.85
CA VAL A 158 8.98 12.21 7.70
C VAL A 158 10.04 11.31 8.33
N ARG A 159 9.57 10.25 8.94
CA ARG A 159 10.38 9.13 9.39
C ARG A 159 9.97 7.88 8.63
N VAL A 160 10.92 7.22 8.01
CA VAL A 160 10.71 5.96 7.30
C VAL A 160 11.20 4.82 8.19
N ASP A 161 10.29 3.96 8.61
CA ASP A 161 10.58 2.71 9.33
C ASP A 161 11.59 2.84 10.49
N ARG A 162 11.29 3.70 11.47
CA ARG A 162 12.11 3.95 12.67
C ARG A 162 13.48 4.61 12.43
N THR A 163 13.75 5.09 11.23
CA THR A 163 14.97 5.85 10.94
C THR A 163 14.90 7.29 11.49
N ARG A 164 15.98 8.04 11.37
CA ARG A 164 15.97 9.46 11.72
C ARG A 164 15.09 10.25 10.75
N LYS A 165 14.34 11.20 11.29
CA LYS A 165 13.46 12.06 10.48
C LYS A 165 14.24 12.96 9.52
N VAL A 166 13.64 13.20 8.36
CA VAL A 166 14.09 14.15 7.35
C VAL A 166 12.94 15.09 7.00
N PRO A 167 13.22 16.31 6.49
CA PRO A 167 12.16 17.15 5.95
C PRO A 167 11.36 16.41 4.88
N ILE A 168 10.06 16.65 4.81
CA ILE A 168 9.16 15.97 3.87
C ILE A 168 9.58 16.18 2.40
N THR A 169 10.21 17.30 2.12
CA THR A 169 10.70 17.65 0.79
C THR A 169 11.74 16.66 0.26
N VAL A 170 12.54 16.06 1.14
CA VAL A 170 13.49 14.97 0.77
C VAL A 170 12.73 13.76 0.23
N LEU A 171 11.67 13.34 0.91
CA LEU A 171 10.81 12.23 0.42
C LEU A 171 10.14 12.59 -0.90
N LEU A 172 9.60 13.80 -1.03
CA LEU A 172 8.96 14.25 -2.27
C LEU A 172 9.92 14.23 -3.45
N ARG A 173 11.17 14.67 -3.26
CA ARG A 173 12.21 14.59 -4.30
C ARG A 173 12.52 13.16 -4.68
N ALA A 174 12.68 12.30 -3.70
CA ALA A 174 12.93 10.87 -3.91
C ALA A 174 11.79 10.14 -4.65
N LEU A 175 10.58 10.68 -4.59
CA LEU A 175 9.41 10.14 -5.31
C LEU A 175 9.19 10.77 -6.69
N GLY A 176 10.07 11.65 -7.15
CA GLY A 176 10.03 12.21 -8.49
C GLY A 176 9.71 13.70 -8.57
N VAL A 177 9.36 14.36 -7.46
CA VAL A 177 9.16 15.82 -7.40
C VAL A 177 10.49 16.48 -7.04
N GLY A 178 11.39 16.58 -8.02
CA GLY A 178 12.81 16.82 -7.82
C GLY A 178 13.19 18.24 -7.42
N THR A 179 12.60 19.26 -8.03
CA THR A 179 12.98 20.67 -7.82
C THR A 179 12.07 21.38 -6.84
N ASN A 180 12.55 22.47 -6.23
CA ASN A 180 11.74 23.32 -5.36
C ASN A 180 10.48 23.82 -6.07
N GLN A 181 10.62 24.23 -7.33
CA GLN A 181 9.49 24.72 -8.11
C GLN A 181 8.44 23.65 -8.34
N GLN A 182 8.85 22.42 -8.65
CA GLN A 182 7.92 21.29 -8.81
C GLN A 182 7.16 20.97 -7.51
N ILE A 183 7.83 21.07 -6.36
CA ILE A 183 7.19 20.88 -5.05
C ILE A 183 6.16 21.98 -4.79
N ILE A 184 6.51 23.24 -5.04
CA ILE A 184 5.61 24.39 -4.88
C ILE A 184 4.43 24.30 -5.86
N ASP A 185 4.67 23.90 -7.09
CA ASP A 185 3.61 23.72 -8.09
C ASP A 185 2.62 22.61 -7.68
N MET A 186 3.12 21.55 -7.07
CA MET A 186 2.29 20.43 -6.62
C MET A 186 1.42 20.78 -5.40
N PHE A 187 1.98 21.40 -4.37
CA PHE A 187 1.30 21.64 -3.09
C PHE A 187 0.80 23.07 -2.90
N GLY A 188 1.27 24.02 -3.69
CA GLY A 188 1.11 25.44 -3.45
C GLY A 188 2.16 25.99 -2.48
N GLU A 189 2.10 27.29 -2.23
CA GLU A 189 2.98 27.99 -1.27
C GLU A 189 2.49 27.75 0.18
N GLU A 190 2.42 26.51 0.60
CA GLU A 190 2.00 26.15 1.95
C GLU A 190 3.11 26.45 2.98
N PRO A 191 2.78 27.05 4.15
CA PRO A 191 3.78 27.39 5.14
C PRO A 191 4.66 26.23 5.58
N LYS A 192 4.09 25.05 5.73
CA LYS A 192 4.82 23.83 6.11
C LYS A 192 5.78 23.36 5.03
N ILE A 193 5.41 23.47 3.77
CA ILE A 193 6.29 23.17 2.63
C ILE A 193 7.43 24.20 2.56
N MET A 194 7.14 25.48 2.67
CA MET A 194 8.17 26.54 2.64
C MET A 194 9.16 26.41 3.79
N ALA A 195 8.69 26.15 5.01
CA ALA A 195 9.54 25.90 6.16
C ALA A 195 10.41 24.64 6.00
N SER A 196 9.85 23.59 5.41
CA SER A 196 10.57 22.34 5.14
C SER A 196 11.65 22.51 4.08
N LEU A 197 11.41 23.31 3.05
CA LEU A 197 12.41 23.66 2.02
C LEU A 197 13.63 24.39 2.63
N GLN A 198 13.43 25.25 3.62
CA GLN A 198 14.52 25.95 4.31
C GLN A 198 15.42 25.00 5.12
N LYS A 199 14.93 23.85 5.50
CA LYS A 199 15.65 22.82 6.28
C LYS A 199 16.07 21.60 5.43
N ASP A 200 15.84 21.65 4.13
CA ASP A 200 16.11 20.53 3.23
C ASP A 200 17.61 20.39 2.96
N PRO A 201 18.23 19.26 3.35
CA PRO A 201 19.66 19.03 3.11
C PRO A 201 20.00 18.73 1.65
N ALA A 202 19.00 18.44 0.80
CA ALA A 202 19.19 18.26 -0.64
C ALA A 202 19.45 19.57 -1.40
N ILE A 203 19.14 20.70 -0.77
CA ILE A 203 19.46 22.04 -1.30
C ILE A 203 20.89 22.37 -0.90
N THR A 204 21.76 22.53 -1.90
CA THR A 204 23.17 22.87 -1.73
C THR A 204 23.54 24.06 -2.62
N GLU A 205 24.74 24.61 -2.42
CA GLU A 205 25.26 25.69 -3.29
C GLU A 205 25.40 25.24 -4.76
N ARG A 206 25.62 23.93 -5.00
CA ARG A 206 25.73 23.35 -6.33
C ARG A 206 24.36 23.08 -6.95
N GLU A 207 23.38 22.74 -6.11
CA GLU A 207 22.00 22.44 -6.52
C GLU A 207 21.00 23.25 -5.69
N PRO A 208 20.89 24.57 -5.96
CA PRO A 208 20.05 25.47 -5.14
C PRO A 208 18.55 25.20 -5.28
N GLN A 209 18.14 24.50 -6.33
CA GLN A 209 16.75 24.05 -6.53
C GLN A 209 16.51 22.61 -6.05
N GLY A 210 17.57 21.90 -5.66
CA GLY A 210 17.51 20.49 -5.37
C GLY A 210 17.29 19.64 -6.63
N SER A 211 17.36 18.33 -6.47
CA SER A 211 17.13 17.37 -7.56
C SER A 211 16.56 16.06 -7.04
N PHE A 212 16.07 15.24 -7.95
CA PHE A 212 15.62 13.88 -7.67
C PHE A 212 16.74 13.04 -7.07
N GLU A 213 17.92 13.09 -7.67
CA GLU A 213 19.11 12.35 -7.24
C GLU A 213 19.56 12.77 -5.84
N ALA A 214 19.60 14.08 -5.58
CA ALA A 214 19.95 14.59 -4.25
C ALA A 214 18.96 14.12 -3.17
N GLY A 215 17.67 14.13 -3.46
CA GLY A 215 16.62 13.61 -2.57
C GLY A 215 16.77 12.13 -2.30
N LEU A 216 17.01 11.32 -3.33
CA LEU A 216 17.25 9.89 -3.21
C LEU A 216 18.45 9.58 -2.30
N LEU A 217 19.57 10.27 -2.52
CA LEU A 217 20.79 10.06 -1.74
C LEU A 217 20.62 10.47 -0.28
N GLU A 218 19.95 11.59 -0.01
CA GLU A 218 19.67 12.03 1.36
C GLU A 218 18.75 11.06 2.11
N LEU A 219 17.73 10.54 1.46
CA LEU A 219 16.85 9.53 2.04
C LEU A 219 17.59 8.20 2.27
N TYR A 220 18.41 7.79 1.32
CA TYR A 220 19.22 6.58 1.41
C TYR A 220 20.21 6.61 2.58
N LYS A 221 20.86 7.74 2.82
CA LYS A 221 21.75 7.94 4.00
C LYS A 221 21.05 7.69 5.33
N LYS A 222 19.73 7.94 5.41
CA LYS A 222 18.95 7.72 6.63
C LYS A 222 18.50 6.27 6.77
N ILE A 223 18.13 5.64 5.66
CA ILE A 223 17.65 4.26 5.65
C ILE A 223 18.82 3.28 5.83
N ARG A 224 19.93 3.53 5.14
CA ARG A 224 21.16 2.70 5.18
C ARG A 224 22.41 3.51 5.50
N PRO A 225 22.60 3.88 6.77
CA PRO A 225 23.78 4.64 7.16
C PRO A 225 25.07 3.86 6.93
N GLY A 226 26.08 4.54 6.38
CA GLY A 226 27.43 3.96 6.19
C GLY A 226 27.62 3.15 4.92
N GLU A 227 26.60 2.94 4.10
CA GLU A 227 26.74 2.30 2.81
C GLU A 227 27.21 3.31 1.73
N PRO A 228 27.93 2.84 0.69
CA PRO A 228 28.30 3.69 -0.44
C PRO A 228 27.07 4.27 -1.14
N LEU A 229 27.14 5.55 -1.49
CA LEU A 229 26.04 6.25 -2.12
C LEU A 229 26.00 5.96 -3.62
N SER A 230 24.86 5.43 -4.08
CA SER A 230 24.54 5.19 -5.49
C SER A 230 23.11 5.55 -5.76
N VAL A 231 22.87 6.34 -6.80
CA VAL A 231 21.51 6.72 -7.22
C VAL A 231 20.69 5.49 -7.60
N GLU A 232 21.27 4.56 -8.36
CA GLU A 232 20.59 3.32 -8.77
C GLU A 232 20.19 2.45 -7.58
N SER A 233 21.10 2.28 -6.61
CA SER A 233 20.81 1.50 -5.40
C SER A 233 19.74 2.16 -4.54
N ALA A 234 19.78 3.47 -4.42
CA ALA A 234 18.79 4.25 -3.67
C ALA A 234 17.39 4.16 -4.32
N GLU A 235 17.31 4.33 -5.63
CA GLU A 235 16.06 4.20 -6.37
C GLU A 235 15.48 2.80 -6.27
N SER A 236 16.30 1.77 -6.45
CA SER A 236 15.90 0.37 -6.31
C SER A 236 15.39 0.06 -4.90
N LEU A 237 16.07 0.55 -3.87
CA LEU A 237 15.66 0.34 -2.48
C LEU A 237 14.32 0.98 -2.18
N ILE A 238 14.12 2.22 -2.56
CA ILE A 238 12.88 2.98 -2.27
C ILE A 238 11.71 2.39 -3.07
N THR A 239 11.92 2.06 -4.33
CA THR A 239 10.91 1.42 -5.18
C THR A 239 10.49 0.07 -4.60
N ALA A 240 11.44 -0.75 -4.20
CA ALA A 240 11.15 -2.04 -3.57
C ALA A 240 10.46 -1.90 -2.20
N MET A 241 10.81 -0.88 -1.44
CA MET A 241 10.26 -0.68 -0.09
C MET A 241 8.79 -0.29 -0.10
N PHE A 242 8.34 0.54 -1.05
CA PHE A 242 6.98 1.10 -1.07
C PHE A 242 6.12 0.57 -2.22
N PHE A 243 6.69 0.31 -3.39
CA PHE A 243 5.93 0.06 -4.61
C PHE A 243 5.99 -1.37 -5.11
N ASP A 244 6.74 -2.24 -4.43
CA ASP A 244 6.74 -3.67 -4.73
C ASP A 244 5.60 -4.37 -3.99
N PRO A 245 4.61 -4.96 -4.68
CA PRO A 245 3.49 -5.67 -4.06
C PRO A 245 3.91 -6.85 -3.17
N ARG A 246 5.11 -7.40 -3.41
CA ARG A 246 5.66 -8.51 -2.62
C ARG A 246 6.18 -8.05 -1.25
N ARG A 247 6.59 -6.79 -1.13
CA ARG A 247 7.21 -6.23 0.08
C ARG A 247 6.31 -5.30 0.85
N TYR A 248 5.38 -4.64 0.17
CA TYR A 248 4.46 -3.70 0.78
C TYR A 248 3.01 -4.11 0.49
N ASP A 249 2.25 -4.33 1.53
CA ASP A 249 0.86 -4.77 1.43
C ASP A 249 -0.01 -4.02 2.45
N LEU A 250 -0.99 -3.30 1.95
CA LEU A 250 -2.01 -2.63 2.77
C LEU A 250 -3.16 -3.57 3.16
N ALA A 251 -3.26 -4.74 2.53
CA ALA A 251 -4.43 -5.59 2.53
C ALA A 251 -5.70 -4.87 2.03
N LYS A 252 -6.82 -5.57 1.94
CA LYS A 252 -8.12 -4.97 1.53
C LYS A 252 -8.57 -3.88 2.51
N VAL A 253 -8.40 -4.12 3.79
CA VAL A 253 -8.80 -3.18 4.85
C VAL A 253 -8.00 -1.88 4.79
N GLY A 254 -6.69 -1.97 4.59
CA GLY A 254 -5.82 -0.80 4.46
C GLY A 254 -6.17 0.03 3.24
N ARG A 255 -6.36 -0.60 2.08
CA ARG A 255 -6.77 0.09 0.85
C ARG A 255 -8.12 0.78 1.01
N TYR A 256 -9.10 0.12 1.60
CA TYR A 256 -10.40 0.73 1.89
C TYR A 256 -10.27 1.96 2.80
N LYS A 257 -9.50 1.87 3.87
CA LYS A 257 -9.28 2.99 4.80
C LYS A 257 -8.55 4.17 4.15
N PHE A 258 -7.55 3.89 3.31
CA PHE A 258 -6.87 4.92 2.51
C PHE A 258 -7.85 5.63 1.58
N ASN A 259 -8.60 4.88 0.80
CA ASN A 259 -9.59 5.46 -0.11
C ASN A 259 -10.64 6.27 0.62
N LYS A 260 -11.17 5.76 1.73
CA LYS A 260 -12.15 6.49 2.55
C LYS A 260 -11.60 7.79 3.13
N LYS A 261 -10.35 7.77 3.61
CA LYS A 261 -9.74 8.94 4.26
C LYS A 261 -9.24 9.98 3.26
N LEU A 262 -8.62 9.53 2.17
CA LEU A 262 -7.98 10.38 1.17
C LEU A 262 -8.88 10.71 -0.04
N ALA A 263 -10.09 10.18 -0.10
CA ALA A 263 -11.00 10.43 -1.20
C ALA A 263 -11.23 11.93 -1.41
N LEU A 264 -10.98 12.40 -2.62
CA LEU A 264 -11.13 13.81 -2.98
C LEU A 264 -12.51 14.34 -2.64
N LYS A 265 -13.56 13.56 -2.91
CA LYS A 265 -14.96 13.88 -2.62
C LYS A 265 -15.21 14.22 -1.15
N ASN A 266 -14.58 13.50 -0.24
CA ASN A 266 -14.76 13.71 1.20
C ASN A 266 -14.03 14.97 1.69
N ARG A 267 -12.98 15.37 0.99
CA ARG A 267 -12.19 16.54 1.34
C ARG A 267 -12.76 17.84 0.80
N ILE A 268 -13.39 17.81 -0.36
CA ILE A 268 -13.93 19.01 -1.02
C ILE A 268 -15.42 19.24 -0.75
N ASN A 269 -16.14 18.25 -0.25
CA ASN A 269 -17.57 18.37 0.07
C ASN A 269 -17.82 19.50 1.07
N GLY A 270 -18.72 20.41 0.74
CA GLY A 270 -19.05 21.57 1.56
C GLY A 270 -18.05 22.72 1.48
N GLN A 271 -16.97 22.58 0.71
CA GLN A 271 -15.99 23.64 0.50
C GLN A 271 -16.38 24.54 -0.68
N VAL A 272 -15.82 25.75 -0.70
CA VAL A 272 -16.02 26.71 -1.79
C VAL A 272 -14.82 26.63 -2.71
N LEU A 273 -15.06 26.51 -4.02
CA LEU A 273 -14.01 26.46 -5.02
C LEU A 273 -13.32 27.81 -5.19
N ALA A 274 -11.99 27.82 -5.19
CA ALA A 274 -11.19 29.00 -5.46
C ALA A 274 -10.94 29.22 -6.96
N GLU A 275 -10.93 28.14 -7.73
CA GLU A 275 -10.70 28.14 -9.19
C GLU A 275 -11.72 27.23 -9.88
N ASP A 276 -11.87 27.41 -11.19
CA ASP A 276 -12.70 26.53 -12.01
C ASP A 276 -12.12 25.11 -12.03
N VAL A 277 -13.00 24.14 -11.99
CA VAL A 277 -12.65 22.72 -12.11
C VAL A 277 -13.01 22.25 -13.50
N LEU A 278 -12.00 21.81 -14.25
CA LEU A 278 -12.15 21.31 -15.60
C LEU A 278 -12.07 19.78 -15.65
N ASP A 279 -12.86 19.18 -16.54
CA ASP A 279 -12.73 17.76 -16.85
C ASP A 279 -11.42 17.53 -17.61
N PRO A 280 -10.47 16.71 -17.08
CA PRO A 280 -9.19 16.48 -17.75
C PRO A 280 -9.31 15.80 -19.11
N SER A 281 -10.38 15.07 -19.37
CA SER A 281 -10.59 14.33 -20.63
C SER A 281 -11.23 15.17 -21.72
N THR A 282 -12.14 16.10 -21.37
CA THR A 282 -12.92 16.90 -22.34
C THR A 282 -12.53 18.37 -22.33
N GLY A 283 -11.94 18.88 -21.26
CA GLY A 283 -11.66 20.31 -21.06
C GLY A 283 -12.89 21.14 -20.70
N GLU A 284 -14.04 20.53 -20.49
CA GLU A 284 -15.28 21.22 -20.08
C GLU A 284 -15.22 21.62 -18.60
N VAL A 285 -15.87 22.74 -18.28
CA VAL A 285 -15.99 23.22 -16.90
C VAL A 285 -17.00 22.35 -16.15
N LEU A 286 -16.52 21.60 -15.14
CA LEU A 286 -17.38 20.83 -14.23
C LEU A 286 -18.03 21.71 -13.17
N ALA A 287 -17.28 22.69 -12.66
CA ALA A 287 -17.74 23.66 -11.67
C ALA A 287 -16.93 24.95 -11.80
N GLU A 288 -17.62 26.08 -11.58
CA GLU A 288 -16.99 27.41 -11.61
C GLU A 288 -16.44 27.81 -10.24
N ALA A 289 -15.44 28.71 -10.23
CA ALA A 289 -14.93 29.32 -9.02
C ALA A 289 -16.06 29.99 -8.22
N GLY A 290 -15.99 29.90 -6.89
CA GLY A 290 -17.03 30.43 -5.99
C GLY A 290 -18.21 29.50 -5.74
N THR A 291 -18.29 28.36 -6.42
CA THR A 291 -19.33 27.35 -6.20
C THR A 291 -19.06 26.59 -4.90
N THR A 292 -20.10 26.43 -4.08
CA THR A 292 -20.05 25.51 -2.93
C THR A 292 -20.26 24.08 -3.42
N VAL A 293 -19.30 23.21 -3.14
CA VAL A 293 -19.32 21.82 -3.61
C VAL A 293 -20.35 21.01 -2.84
N THR A 294 -21.35 20.49 -3.55
CA THR A 294 -22.32 19.52 -3.02
C THR A 294 -21.73 18.13 -3.04
N ARG A 295 -22.40 17.18 -2.38
CA ARG A 295 -21.95 15.78 -2.37
C ARG A 295 -21.94 15.16 -3.76
N GLU A 296 -22.97 15.42 -4.55
CA GLU A 296 -23.08 14.95 -5.95
C GLU A 296 -21.98 15.55 -6.83
N LEU A 297 -21.73 16.84 -6.67
CA LEU A 297 -20.65 17.51 -7.42
C LEU A 297 -19.26 16.98 -7.02
N ALA A 298 -19.06 16.71 -5.74
CA ALA A 298 -17.82 16.12 -5.23
C ALA A 298 -17.57 14.72 -5.82
N ASP A 299 -18.59 13.87 -5.87
CA ASP A 299 -18.53 12.57 -6.53
C ASP A 299 -18.19 12.69 -8.03
N GLN A 300 -18.83 13.63 -8.73
CA GLN A 300 -18.60 13.87 -10.14
C GLN A 300 -17.16 14.33 -10.41
N ILE A 301 -16.64 15.24 -9.61
CA ILE A 301 -15.25 15.73 -9.72
C ILE A 301 -14.25 14.60 -9.47
N GLN A 302 -14.43 13.82 -8.40
CA GLN A 302 -13.56 12.70 -8.11
C GLN A 302 -13.54 11.67 -9.24
N ASN A 303 -14.71 11.27 -9.72
CA ASN A 303 -14.86 10.21 -10.72
C ASN A 303 -14.50 10.67 -12.14
N ALA A 304 -14.36 11.98 -12.37
CA ALA A 304 -13.79 12.52 -13.60
C ALA A 304 -12.25 12.46 -13.65
N ALA A 305 -11.61 11.93 -12.61
CA ALA A 305 -10.17 11.84 -12.43
C ALA A 305 -9.46 13.21 -12.40
N VAL A 306 -10.11 14.21 -11.82
CA VAL A 306 -9.50 15.53 -11.59
C VAL A 306 -8.31 15.38 -10.64
N PRO A 307 -7.09 15.81 -11.02
CA PRO A 307 -5.90 15.55 -10.20
C PRO A 307 -5.82 16.43 -8.94
N PHE A 308 -6.39 17.62 -8.96
CA PHE A 308 -6.43 18.53 -7.83
C PHE A 308 -7.57 19.54 -7.94
N VAL A 309 -7.91 20.12 -6.80
CA VAL A 309 -8.94 21.17 -6.69
C VAL A 309 -8.42 22.26 -5.76
N TRP A 310 -8.57 23.53 -6.14
CA TRP A 310 -8.32 24.65 -5.28
C TRP A 310 -9.60 25.03 -4.52
N ILE A 311 -9.51 25.10 -3.19
CA ILE A 311 -10.60 25.50 -2.31
C ILE A 311 -10.24 26.79 -1.55
N GLN A 312 -11.27 27.54 -1.20
CA GLN A 312 -11.14 28.71 -0.33
C GLN A 312 -11.27 28.26 1.13
N THR A 313 -10.32 28.67 1.95
CA THR A 313 -10.40 28.55 3.40
C THR A 313 -10.47 29.94 4.04
N GLU A 314 -10.69 30.02 5.33
CA GLU A 314 -10.76 31.29 6.06
C GLU A 314 -9.51 32.15 5.93
N THR A 315 -8.35 31.54 5.77
CA THR A 315 -7.04 32.21 5.79
C THR A 315 -6.36 32.28 4.43
N ARG A 316 -6.64 31.33 3.54
CA ARG A 316 -5.95 31.20 2.24
C ARG A 316 -6.68 30.26 1.28
N ASN A 317 -6.25 30.26 0.03
CA ASN A 317 -6.62 29.21 -0.91
C ASN A 317 -5.72 27.99 -0.73
N THR A 318 -6.30 26.81 -0.66
CA THR A 318 -5.57 25.56 -0.44
C THR A 318 -5.79 24.60 -1.61
N LYS A 319 -4.70 24.00 -2.10
CA LYS A 319 -4.74 22.96 -3.10
C LYS A 319 -5.00 21.61 -2.47
N VAL A 320 -6.02 20.91 -2.94
CA VAL A 320 -6.39 19.57 -2.48
C VAL A 320 -6.03 18.57 -3.56
N LEU A 321 -5.13 17.63 -3.24
CA LEU A 321 -4.66 16.60 -4.17
C LEU A 321 -5.56 15.38 -4.13
N SER A 322 -5.83 14.80 -5.29
CA SER A 322 -6.52 13.54 -5.45
C SER A 322 -5.56 12.36 -5.30
N SER A 323 -6.01 11.27 -4.72
CA SER A 323 -5.32 9.98 -4.76
C SER A 323 -5.51 9.23 -6.08
N MET A 324 -6.24 9.80 -7.03
CA MET A 324 -6.53 9.25 -8.36
C MET A 324 -7.28 7.91 -8.33
N MET A 325 -8.08 7.70 -7.31
CA MET A 325 -8.99 6.57 -7.20
C MET A 325 -10.37 6.97 -7.69
N VAL A 326 -10.92 6.21 -8.63
CA VAL A 326 -12.20 6.48 -9.29
C VAL A 326 -13.14 5.27 -9.26
N ASP A 327 -14.43 5.51 -9.43
CA ASP A 327 -15.40 4.43 -9.64
C ASP A 327 -15.32 3.96 -11.11
N ILE A 328 -15.07 2.67 -11.31
CA ILE A 328 -14.94 2.10 -12.66
C ILE A 328 -16.20 2.27 -13.49
N ARG A 329 -17.39 2.31 -12.88
CA ARG A 329 -18.66 2.49 -13.59
C ARG A 329 -18.78 3.86 -14.26
N SER A 330 -18.07 4.86 -13.79
CA SER A 330 -18.01 6.18 -14.40
C SER A 330 -17.25 6.19 -15.74
N TRP A 331 -16.38 5.19 -15.96
CA TRP A 331 -15.54 5.09 -17.16
C TRP A 331 -15.94 3.96 -18.08
N ILE A 332 -16.43 2.85 -17.53
CA ILE A 332 -16.94 1.69 -18.28
C ILE A 332 -18.34 1.36 -17.74
N PRO A 333 -19.37 2.13 -18.14
CA PRO A 333 -20.73 1.95 -17.61
C PRO A 333 -21.38 0.64 -18.04
N GLU A 334 -20.84 -0.03 -19.05
CA GLU A 334 -21.28 -1.37 -19.49
C GLU A 334 -21.01 -2.45 -18.46
N ILE A 335 -20.11 -2.22 -17.50
CA ILE A 335 -19.91 -3.10 -16.34
C ILE A 335 -20.99 -2.78 -15.31
N GLU A 336 -22.08 -3.53 -15.34
CA GLU A 336 -23.22 -3.33 -14.43
C GLU A 336 -22.90 -3.79 -13.02
N ASP A 337 -22.18 -4.91 -12.89
CA ASP A 337 -21.77 -5.50 -11.62
C ASP A 337 -20.24 -5.66 -11.53
N PRO A 338 -19.52 -4.65 -11.01
CA PRO A 338 -18.07 -4.72 -10.85
C PRO A 338 -17.61 -5.85 -9.92
N GLU A 339 -18.43 -6.26 -8.95
CA GLU A 339 -18.07 -7.31 -8.00
C GLU A 339 -17.93 -8.67 -8.70
N SER A 340 -18.71 -8.91 -9.75
CA SER A 340 -18.64 -10.15 -10.53
C SER A 340 -17.29 -10.37 -11.22
N ILE A 341 -16.55 -9.30 -11.47
CA ILE A 341 -15.20 -9.32 -12.08
C ILE A 341 -14.08 -9.06 -11.06
N GLY A 342 -14.40 -9.08 -9.77
CA GLY A 342 -13.44 -8.95 -8.68
C GLY A 342 -13.14 -7.52 -8.23
N ILE A 343 -13.92 -6.52 -8.66
CA ILE A 343 -13.75 -5.13 -8.27
C ILE A 343 -14.69 -4.81 -7.11
N HIS A 344 -14.11 -4.66 -5.91
CA HIS A 344 -14.84 -4.38 -4.67
C HIS A 344 -14.53 -2.98 -4.10
N GLU A 345 -13.73 -2.19 -4.78
CA GLU A 345 -13.22 -0.91 -4.31
C GLU A 345 -13.05 0.07 -5.47
N LEU A 346 -12.77 1.33 -5.18
CA LEU A 346 -12.31 2.29 -6.18
C LEU A 346 -11.05 1.77 -6.87
N VAL A 347 -10.90 2.11 -8.15
CA VAL A 347 -9.79 1.67 -8.98
C VAL A 347 -8.80 2.81 -9.24
N TYR A 348 -7.54 2.45 -9.41
CA TYR A 348 -6.46 3.39 -9.70
C TYR A 348 -6.54 3.86 -11.16
N TYR A 349 -6.88 5.12 -11.37
CA TYR A 349 -7.17 5.67 -12.69
C TYR A 349 -6.04 5.54 -13.73
N PRO A 350 -4.75 5.76 -13.39
CA PRO A 350 -3.68 5.62 -14.38
C PRO A 350 -3.64 4.24 -15.04
N VAL A 351 -3.89 3.17 -14.28
CA VAL A 351 -3.96 1.80 -14.80
C VAL A 351 -5.23 1.59 -15.62
N LEU A 352 -6.36 2.11 -15.16
CA LEU A 352 -7.63 2.04 -15.88
C LEU A 352 -7.54 2.78 -17.22
N ALA A 353 -6.93 3.96 -17.25
CA ALA A 353 -6.73 4.73 -18.46
C ALA A 353 -5.90 3.99 -19.50
N GLN A 354 -4.84 3.31 -19.07
CA GLN A 354 -4.00 2.48 -19.92
C GLN A 354 -4.80 1.31 -20.52
N ILE A 355 -5.60 0.61 -19.71
CA ILE A 355 -6.47 -0.47 -20.19
C ILE A 355 -7.47 0.03 -21.24
N MET A 356 -8.09 1.18 -20.99
CA MET A 356 -9.06 1.77 -21.92
C MET A 356 -8.42 2.25 -23.24
N GLU A 357 -7.17 2.69 -23.20
CA GLU A 357 -6.42 3.09 -24.37
C GLU A 357 -5.98 1.91 -25.23
N GLU A 358 -5.50 0.83 -24.60
CA GLU A 358 -5.02 -0.38 -25.29
C GLU A 358 -6.15 -1.25 -25.85
N TYR A 359 -7.29 -1.31 -25.17
CA TYR A 359 -8.42 -2.19 -25.49
C TYR A 359 -9.69 -1.40 -25.77
N THR A 360 -10.37 -1.73 -26.84
CA THR A 360 -11.59 -1.03 -27.28
C THR A 360 -12.88 -1.80 -27.03
N THR A 361 -12.82 -3.14 -27.02
CA THR A 361 -13.98 -3.98 -26.77
C THR A 361 -14.21 -4.23 -25.28
N LEU A 362 -15.46 -4.39 -24.87
CA LEU A 362 -15.79 -4.67 -23.46
C LEU A 362 -15.16 -6.00 -22.97
N GLU A 363 -15.18 -7.03 -23.82
CA GLU A 363 -14.61 -8.34 -23.47
C GLU A 363 -13.11 -8.26 -23.21
N ASP A 364 -12.36 -7.61 -24.10
CA ASP A 364 -10.91 -7.42 -23.96
C ASP A 364 -10.58 -6.57 -22.74
N ARG A 365 -11.38 -5.53 -22.46
CA ARG A 365 -11.22 -4.70 -21.25
C ARG A 365 -11.45 -5.50 -19.96
N ILE A 366 -12.47 -6.35 -19.93
CA ILE A 366 -12.75 -7.22 -18.77
C ILE A 366 -11.60 -8.21 -18.54
N GLU A 367 -11.07 -8.83 -19.60
CA GLU A 367 -9.90 -9.71 -19.49
C GLU A 367 -8.66 -8.97 -18.99
N ALA A 368 -8.39 -7.79 -19.52
CA ALA A 368 -7.29 -6.92 -19.06
C ALA A 368 -7.46 -6.51 -17.59
N ILE A 369 -8.67 -6.17 -17.17
CA ILE A 369 -9.00 -5.84 -15.78
C ILE A 369 -8.70 -7.03 -14.86
N LYS A 370 -9.13 -8.23 -15.22
CA LYS A 370 -8.87 -9.44 -14.44
C LYS A 370 -7.39 -9.77 -14.34
N ARG A 371 -6.65 -9.58 -15.42
CA ARG A 371 -5.20 -9.81 -15.48
C ARG A 371 -4.43 -8.81 -14.62
N GLU A 372 -4.82 -7.54 -14.65
CA GLU A 372 -4.13 -6.43 -13.99
C GLU A 372 -4.81 -5.97 -12.69
N ILE A 373 -5.63 -6.85 -12.09
CA ILE A 373 -6.41 -6.51 -10.89
C ILE A 373 -5.52 -6.06 -9.72
N THR A 374 -4.32 -6.58 -9.59
CA THR A 374 -3.38 -6.23 -8.53
C THR A 374 -2.82 -4.83 -8.67
N ASP A 375 -2.73 -4.30 -9.88
CA ASP A 375 -2.29 -2.93 -10.16
C ASP A 375 -3.46 -1.96 -10.21
N LEU A 376 -4.63 -2.44 -10.65
CA LEU A 376 -5.85 -1.65 -10.74
C LEU A 376 -6.43 -1.31 -9.36
N ILE A 377 -6.39 -2.26 -8.42
CA ILE A 377 -6.68 -2.04 -7.00
C ILE A 377 -5.39 -2.33 -6.23
N PRO A 378 -4.46 -1.36 -6.15
CA PRO A 378 -3.15 -1.62 -5.59
C PRO A 378 -3.23 -1.92 -4.09
N LYS A 379 -2.67 -3.04 -3.67
CA LYS A 379 -2.43 -3.35 -2.27
C LYS A 379 -1.16 -2.70 -1.73
N HIS A 380 -0.26 -2.25 -2.62
CA HIS A 380 0.86 -1.40 -2.26
C HIS A 380 0.43 0.07 -2.25
N ILE A 381 1.20 0.92 -1.61
CA ILE A 381 0.98 2.37 -1.62
C ILE A 381 1.36 2.94 -2.99
N THR A 382 0.61 3.91 -3.48
CA THR A 382 0.95 4.65 -4.70
C THR A 382 1.61 5.99 -4.37
N LYS A 383 2.28 6.60 -5.34
CA LYS A 383 2.84 7.96 -5.16
C LYS A 383 1.75 8.97 -4.84
N GLU A 384 0.61 8.87 -5.51
CA GLU A 384 -0.56 9.73 -5.29
C GLU A 384 -1.15 9.55 -3.88
N ASP A 385 -1.15 8.34 -3.34
CA ASP A 385 -1.53 8.10 -1.94
C ASP A 385 -0.62 8.86 -0.97
N ILE A 386 0.69 8.82 -1.19
CA ILE A 386 1.67 9.53 -0.38
C ILE A 386 1.47 11.04 -0.49
N PHE A 387 1.34 11.56 -1.70
CA PHE A 387 1.13 12.99 -1.93
C PHE A 387 -0.20 13.48 -1.32
N ALA A 388 -1.27 12.74 -1.48
CA ALA A 388 -2.56 13.07 -0.86
C ALA A 388 -2.49 12.98 0.67
N SER A 389 -1.77 12.02 1.22
CA SER A 389 -1.60 11.88 2.68
C SER A 389 -0.81 13.03 3.29
N ILE A 390 0.23 13.51 2.60
CA ILE A 390 1.00 14.70 2.98
C ILE A 390 0.12 15.94 2.89
N ASN A 391 -0.60 16.09 1.79
CA ASN A 391 -1.47 17.22 1.54
C ASN A 391 -2.63 17.33 2.55
N TYR A 392 -3.09 16.22 3.11
CA TYR A 392 -4.14 16.19 4.14
C TYR A 392 -3.74 16.94 5.42
N ASN A 393 -2.45 17.04 5.72
CA ASN A 393 -1.90 17.73 6.88
C ASN A 393 -1.61 19.24 6.64
N MET A 394 -1.87 19.74 5.44
CA MET A 394 -1.61 21.14 5.05
C MET A 394 -2.68 22.15 5.47
#